data_c1bfd7ba4403412c980b8a09267530b6
#
_entry.id   c1bfd7ba4403412c980b8a09267530b6
#
_cell.length_a   1.000
_cell.length_b   1.000
_cell.length_c   1.000
_cell.angle_alpha   90.00
_cell.angle_beta   90.00
_cell.angle_gamma   90.00
#
_symmetry.space_group_name_H-M   'P 1'
#
loop_
_entity.id
_entity.type
_entity.pdbx_description
1 polymer ?
#
loop_
_entity_poly.entity_id
_entity_poly.type
_entity_poly.pdbx_seq_one_letter_code
_entity_poly.pdbx_strand_id
1 'polypeptide(L)'
;GGRIVNFPVPAFFDYADTKEALWRERSVQSVLNTIDSADVALFGVGSMSARLPSHVYSGGFLEPNEIAAAQNDGVVGDVCTVLIREDGSTNMHLNERASGPSPATLKKIPRRLCVVSGASKALPLLGALRAGVATDLVLDDGAAHELLDLVHTRMSPRRSYI
;
A
#
# COMPACT_ATOMS: atom_id res chain seq x y z
N GLY A 1 11.84 23.46 14.87
CA GLY A 1 10.63 22.75 14.45
C GLY A 1 10.68 22.40 12.97
N GLY A 2 10.07 21.27 12.61
CA GLY A 2 9.99 20.84 11.20
C GLY A 2 8.96 21.66 10.41
N ARG A 3 9.13 21.70 9.09
CA ARG A 3 8.14 22.24 8.17
C ARG A 3 7.20 21.15 7.69
N ILE A 4 5.89 21.33 7.81
CA ILE A 4 4.89 20.43 7.28
C ILE A 4 4.60 20.81 5.83
N VAL A 5 4.61 19.82 4.94
CA VAL A 5 4.16 19.94 3.54
C VAL A 5 3.02 18.96 3.36
N ASN A 6 1.81 19.46 3.14
CA ASN A 6 0.64 18.65 2.90
C ASN A 6 0.55 18.26 1.42
N PHE A 7 0.03 17.06 1.14
CA PHE A 7 -0.30 16.63 -0.22
C PHE A 7 -1.80 16.86 -0.45
N PRO A 8 -2.22 17.98 -1.07
CA PRO A 8 -3.61 18.39 -1.15
C PRO A 8 -4.36 17.73 -2.30
N VAL A 9 -4.41 16.39 -2.28
CA VAL A 9 -5.08 15.57 -3.30
C VAL A 9 -5.95 14.51 -2.63
N PRO A 10 -7.03 14.02 -3.28
CA PRO A 10 -7.79 12.90 -2.77
C PRO A 10 -6.94 11.62 -2.75
N ALA A 11 -7.26 10.67 -1.87
CA ALA A 11 -6.57 9.36 -1.81
C ALA A 11 -6.71 8.57 -3.11
N PHE A 12 -7.91 8.61 -3.72
CA PHE A 12 -8.21 8.12 -5.06
C PHE A 12 -8.97 9.20 -5.84
N PHE A 13 -8.66 9.30 -7.09
CA PHE A 13 -9.40 10.13 -8.04
C PHE A 13 -10.54 9.32 -8.68
N ASP A 14 -11.61 9.99 -9.06
CA ASP A 14 -12.69 9.35 -9.84
C ASP A 14 -12.22 9.05 -11.26
N TYR A 15 -11.34 9.89 -11.81
CA TYR A 15 -10.82 9.80 -13.17
C TYR A 15 -9.30 9.89 -13.19
N ALA A 16 -8.66 9.01 -13.98
CA ALA A 16 -7.20 9.00 -14.13
C ALA A 16 -6.66 10.27 -14.81
N ASP A 17 -7.37 10.79 -15.80
CA ASP A 17 -7.01 12.04 -16.50
C ASP A 17 -7.05 13.27 -15.59
N THR A 18 -8.00 13.31 -14.64
CA THR A 18 -8.04 14.36 -13.61
C THR A 18 -6.79 14.31 -12.72
N LYS A 19 -6.36 13.10 -12.32
CA LYS A 19 -5.09 12.93 -11.61
C LYS A 19 -3.92 13.43 -12.46
N GLU A 20 -3.82 13.01 -13.71
CA GLU A 20 -2.75 13.43 -14.62
C GLU A 20 -2.71 14.95 -14.82
N ALA A 21 -3.88 15.59 -14.92
CA ALA A 21 -3.98 17.04 -15.01
C ALA A 21 -3.45 17.70 -13.72
N LEU A 22 -3.86 17.20 -12.56
CA LEU A 22 -3.46 17.77 -11.26
C LEU A 22 -1.96 17.56 -10.99
N TRP A 23 -1.38 16.47 -11.47
CA TRP A 23 0.07 16.20 -11.36
C TRP A 23 0.94 17.23 -12.10
N ARG A 24 0.37 17.98 -13.05
CA ARG A 24 1.06 19.08 -13.74
C ARG A 24 1.02 20.39 -12.99
N GLU A 25 0.20 20.52 -11.94
CA GLU A 25 0.12 21.74 -11.14
C GLU A 25 1.39 21.96 -10.30
N ARG A 26 1.88 23.20 -10.25
CA ARG A 26 3.12 23.56 -9.54
C ARG A 26 3.09 23.22 -8.06
N SER A 27 1.94 23.35 -7.40
CA SER A 27 1.76 23.00 -5.99
C SER A 27 1.91 21.49 -5.75
N VAL A 28 1.36 20.67 -6.64
CA VAL A 28 1.47 19.22 -6.59
C VAL A 28 2.90 18.77 -6.92
N GLN A 29 3.49 19.33 -7.97
CA GLN A 29 4.87 19.07 -8.35
C GLN A 29 5.86 19.37 -7.22
N SER A 30 5.63 20.43 -6.46
CA SER A 30 6.46 20.75 -5.28
C SER A 30 6.43 19.66 -4.23
N VAL A 31 5.28 19.02 -4.00
CA VAL A 31 5.16 17.90 -3.05
C VAL A 31 5.80 16.62 -3.62
N LEU A 32 5.56 16.32 -4.90
CA LEU A 32 6.18 15.16 -5.57
C LEU A 32 7.71 15.25 -5.54
N ASN A 33 8.28 16.42 -5.79
CA ASN A 33 9.72 16.66 -5.66
C ASN A 33 10.22 16.44 -4.22
N THR A 34 9.40 16.79 -3.21
CA THR A 34 9.73 16.53 -1.80
C THR A 34 9.75 15.03 -1.52
N ILE A 35 8.78 14.28 -2.07
CA ILE A 35 8.74 12.81 -1.96
C ILE A 35 9.97 12.19 -2.63
N ASP A 36 10.31 12.62 -3.84
CA ASP A 36 11.45 12.09 -4.58
C ASP A 36 12.82 12.37 -3.91
N SER A 37 12.89 13.41 -3.09
CA SER A 37 14.10 13.80 -2.33
C SER A 37 14.07 13.36 -0.85
N ALA A 38 13.09 12.56 -0.45
CA ALA A 38 12.95 12.13 0.93
C ALA A 38 14.07 11.15 1.33
N ASP A 39 14.62 11.32 2.53
CA ASP A 39 15.60 10.39 3.12
C ASP A 39 14.91 9.21 3.82
N VAL A 40 13.71 9.42 4.32
CA VAL A 40 12.94 8.43 5.09
C VAL A 40 11.47 8.47 4.67
N ALA A 41 10.91 7.30 4.40
CA ALA A 41 9.47 7.10 4.32
C ALA A 41 8.99 6.37 5.58
N LEU A 42 7.92 6.86 6.19
CA LEU A 42 7.21 6.20 7.30
C LEU A 42 5.79 5.91 6.84
N PHE A 43 5.40 4.66 6.85
CA PHE A 43 4.08 4.24 6.36
C PHE A 43 3.59 2.98 7.06
N GLY A 44 2.30 2.70 6.91
CA GLY A 44 1.68 1.44 7.31
C GLY A 44 1.15 0.68 6.10
N VAL A 45 0.47 -0.44 6.36
CA VAL A 45 -0.32 -1.15 5.36
C VAL A 45 -1.81 -1.05 5.67
N GLY A 46 -2.61 -0.84 4.65
CA GLY A 46 -4.05 -0.95 4.72
C GLY A 46 -4.49 -2.40 4.50
N SER A 47 -5.61 -2.79 5.09
CA SER A 47 -6.21 -4.11 4.89
C SER A 47 -7.67 -3.95 4.45
N MET A 48 -8.11 -4.75 3.48
CA MET A 48 -9.51 -4.81 3.07
C MET A 48 -10.36 -5.60 4.07
N SER A 49 -9.77 -6.61 4.71
CA SER A 49 -10.45 -7.61 5.55
C SER A 49 -10.30 -7.38 7.05
N ALA A 50 -9.58 -6.34 7.48
CA ALA A 50 -9.45 -6.03 8.89
C ALA A 50 -10.79 -5.58 9.50
N ARG A 51 -10.96 -5.80 10.81
CA ARG A 51 -12.11 -5.29 11.56
C ARG A 51 -12.34 -3.78 11.38
N LEU A 52 -11.24 -3.03 11.21
CA LEU A 52 -11.25 -1.63 10.78
C LEU A 52 -10.52 -1.58 9.43
N PRO A 53 -11.27 -1.62 8.31
CA PRO A 53 -10.67 -1.53 6.99
C PRO A 53 -9.89 -0.22 6.82
N SER A 54 -8.89 -0.24 5.94
CA SER A 54 -8.19 0.98 5.54
C SER A 54 -9.17 2.06 5.07
N HIS A 55 -8.83 3.31 5.34
CA HIS A 55 -9.62 4.46 4.88
C HIS A 55 -9.82 4.46 3.34
N VAL A 56 -8.92 3.85 2.59
CA VAL A 56 -9.08 3.63 1.15
C VAL A 56 -10.40 2.91 0.83
N TYR A 57 -10.79 1.93 1.64
CA TYR A 57 -12.00 1.11 1.41
C TYR A 57 -13.23 1.63 2.16
N SER A 58 -13.04 2.31 3.30
CA SER A 58 -14.11 2.79 4.15
C SER A 58 -14.43 4.27 3.98
N GLY A 59 -13.56 5.01 3.28
CA GLY A 59 -13.65 6.47 3.13
C GLY A 59 -14.50 6.95 1.96
N GLY A 60 -15.13 6.03 1.21
CA GLY A 60 -15.98 6.40 0.07
C GLY A 60 -15.21 6.81 -1.20
N PHE A 61 -13.93 6.43 -1.30
CA PHE A 61 -13.11 6.71 -2.49
C PHE A 61 -13.31 5.70 -3.62
N LEU A 62 -13.76 4.51 -3.27
CA LEU A 62 -14.04 3.42 -4.20
C LEU A 62 -15.50 3.01 -4.07
N GLU A 63 -16.15 2.75 -5.19
CA GLU A 63 -17.49 2.21 -5.23
C GLU A 63 -17.52 0.74 -4.77
N PRO A 64 -18.63 0.23 -4.22
CA PRO A 64 -18.71 -1.16 -3.75
C PRO A 64 -18.35 -2.21 -4.82
N ASN A 65 -18.71 -1.96 -6.08
CA ASN A 65 -18.37 -2.82 -7.22
C ASN A 65 -16.86 -2.80 -7.53
N GLU A 66 -16.19 -1.67 -7.34
CA GLU A 66 -14.73 -1.54 -7.51
C GLU A 66 -13.99 -2.29 -6.40
N ILE A 67 -14.48 -2.20 -5.15
CA ILE A 67 -13.93 -2.96 -4.02
C ILE A 67 -14.08 -4.46 -4.28
N ALA A 68 -15.26 -4.91 -4.73
CA ALA A 68 -15.50 -6.31 -5.06
C ALA A 68 -14.60 -6.78 -6.23
N ALA A 69 -14.43 -5.95 -7.26
CA ALA A 69 -13.54 -6.25 -8.38
C ALA A 69 -12.08 -6.36 -7.92
N ALA A 70 -11.62 -5.47 -7.05
CA ALA A 70 -10.27 -5.52 -6.48
C ALA A 70 -10.05 -6.80 -5.65
N GLN A 71 -11.04 -7.21 -4.84
CA GLN A 71 -10.99 -8.47 -4.09
C GLN A 71 -10.88 -9.68 -5.02
N ASN A 72 -11.70 -9.73 -6.08
CA ASN A 72 -11.67 -10.81 -7.07
C ASN A 72 -10.34 -10.85 -7.85
N ASP A 73 -9.69 -9.69 -8.02
CA ASP A 73 -8.37 -9.55 -8.64
C ASP A 73 -7.21 -9.87 -7.68
N GLY A 74 -7.51 -10.33 -6.47
CA GLY A 74 -6.52 -10.78 -5.49
C GLY A 74 -5.86 -9.67 -4.69
N VAL A 75 -6.45 -8.47 -4.66
CA VAL A 75 -5.97 -7.38 -3.79
C VAL A 75 -6.15 -7.77 -2.33
N VAL A 76 -5.08 -7.68 -1.56
CA VAL A 76 -5.07 -7.99 -0.11
C VAL A 76 -5.06 -6.74 0.76
N GLY A 77 -4.67 -5.61 0.20
CA GLY A 77 -4.58 -4.34 0.92
C GLY A 77 -3.96 -3.24 0.09
N ASP A 78 -3.44 -2.22 0.78
CA ASP A 78 -2.78 -1.07 0.15
C ASP A 78 -1.53 -0.62 0.92
N VAL A 79 -0.63 0.05 0.20
CA VAL A 79 0.50 0.80 0.74
C VAL A 79 0.42 2.22 0.22
N CYS A 80 0.30 3.20 1.11
CA CYS A 80 0.17 4.61 0.73
C CYS A 80 -0.92 4.82 -0.36
N THR A 81 -2.09 4.22 -0.22
CA THR A 81 -3.22 4.19 -1.16
C THR A 81 -3.05 3.31 -2.42
N VAL A 82 -1.85 2.85 -2.73
CA VAL A 82 -1.62 1.95 -3.88
C VAL A 82 -2.03 0.53 -3.50
N LEU A 83 -3.03 -0.01 -4.19
CA LEU A 83 -3.54 -1.37 -3.98
C LEU A 83 -2.47 -2.41 -4.33
N ILE A 84 -2.41 -3.48 -3.53
CA ILE A 84 -1.36 -4.50 -3.65
C ILE A 84 -1.96 -5.90 -3.55
N ARG A 85 -1.45 -6.83 -4.37
CA ARG A 85 -1.72 -8.27 -4.24
C ARG A 85 -0.73 -8.95 -3.31
N GLU A 86 -1.05 -10.17 -2.92
CA GLU A 86 -0.17 -10.98 -2.05
C GLU A 86 1.23 -11.20 -2.63
N ASP A 87 1.35 -11.31 -3.94
CA ASP A 87 2.64 -11.49 -4.64
C ASP A 87 3.48 -10.20 -4.74
N GLY A 88 2.95 -9.08 -4.25
CA GLY A 88 3.56 -7.77 -4.31
C GLY A 88 3.29 -6.99 -5.59
N SER A 89 2.52 -7.54 -6.52
CA SER A 89 2.16 -6.85 -7.76
C SER A 89 1.14 -5.74 -7.52
N THR A 90 1.25 -4.66 -8.31
CA THR A 90 0.39 -3.47 -8.24
C THR A 90 -0.15 -3.04 -9.61
N ASN A 91 0.00 -3.90 -10.62
CA ASN A 91 -0.40 -3.65 -12.01
C ASN A 91 -1.92 -3.82 -12.21
N MET A 92 -2.71 -3.01 -11.56
CA MET A 92 -4.16 -3.01 -11.69
C MET A 92 -4.68 -1.61 -12.07
N HIS A 93 -5.73 -1.58 -12.88
CA HIS A 93 -6.29 -0.34 -13.44
C HIS A 93 -6.69 0.68 -12.36
N LEU A 94 -7.23 0.21 -11.23
CA LEU A 94 -7.58 1.09 -10.12
C LEU A 94 -6.40 1.93 -9.61
N ASN A 95 -5.18 1.42 -9.67
CA ASN A 95 -3.99 2.13 -9.21
C ASN A 95 -3.62 3.34 -10.11
N GLU A 96 -4.14 3.44 -11.32
CA GLU A 96 -3.99 4.63 -12.15
C GLU A 96 -4.61 5.86 -11.50
N ARG A 97 -5.61 5.66 -10.63
CA ARG A 97 -6.32 6.71 -9.89
C ARG A 97 -5.79 6.94 -8.47
N ALA A 98 -4.93 6.05 -7.97
CA ALA A 98 -4.33 6.18 -6.63
C ALA A 98 -3.35 7.36 -6.56
N SER A 99 -3.38 8.14 -5.48
CA SER A 99 -2.53 9.33 -5.32
C SER A 99 -1.17 9.02 -4.69
N GLY A 100 -1.02 7.89 -4.03
CA GLY A 100 0.21 7.54 -3.33
C GLY A 100 1.37 7.21 -4.25
N PRO A 101 2.60 7.24 -3.73
CA PRO A 101 3.78 6.87 -4.48
C PRO A 101 3.74 5.39 -4.85
N SER A 102 4.11 5.09 -6.09
CA SER A 102 4.25 3.70 -6.55
C SER A 102 5.36 2.96 -5.78
N PRO A 103 5.37 1.62 -5.77
CA PRO A 103 6.50 0.87 -5.23
C PRO A 103 7.85 1.28 -5.84
N ALA A 104 7.87 1.62 -7.11
CA ALA A 104 9.08 2.09 -7.78
C ALA A 104 9.56 3.44 -7.22
N THR A 105 8.63 4.35 -6.92
CA THR A 105 8.92 5.64 -6.29
C THR A 105 9.40 5.44 -4.84
N LEU A 106 8.70 4.63 -4.06
CA LEU A 106 9.10 4.33 -2.68
C LEU A 106 10.51 3.74 -2.60
N LYS A 107 10.86 2.84 -3.51
CA LYS A 107 12.20 2.20 -3.55
C LYS A 107 13.36 3.16 -3.77
N LYS A 108 13.11 4.36 -4.28
CA LYS A 108 14.15 5.40 -4.41
C LYS A 108 14.52 6.02 -3.05
N ILE A 109 13.62 5.96 -2.07
CA ILE A 109 13.85 6.50 -0.73
C ILE A 109 14.78 5.55 0.03
N PRO A 110 15.91 6.02 0.57
CA PRO A 110 16.92 5.14 1.18
C PRO A 110 16.38 4.33 2.35
N ARG A 111 15.61 4.93 3.26
CA ARG A 111 15.06 4.26 4.43
C ARG A 111 13.53 4.27 4.40
N ARG A 112 12.94 3.10 4.50
CA ARG A 112 11.49 2.89 4.36
C ARG A 112 10.98 2.06 5.53
N LEU A 113 10.52 2.78 6.58
CA LEU A 113 10.04 2.19 7.82
C LEU A 113 8.55 1.89 7.71
N CYS A 114 8.21 0.61 7.70
CA CYS A 114 6.82 0.15 7.72
C CYS A 114 6.41 -0.22 9.15
N VAL A 115 5.33 0.42 9.64
CA VAL A 115 4.80 0.22 10.99
C VAL A 115 3.45 -0.46 10.89
N VAL A 116 3.31 -1.66 11.46
CA VAL A 116 2.08 -2.47 11.36
C VAL A 116 1.72 -3.05 12.71
N SER A 117 0.44 -2.94 13.06
CA SER A 117 -0.14 -3.52 14.27
C SER A 117 -1.39 -4.33 13.92
N GLY A 118 -1.49 -5.52 14.50
CA GLY A 118 -2.62 -6.44 14.39
C GLY A 118 -2.45 -7.54 13.35
N ALA A 119 -2.77 -8.78 13.74
CA ALA A 119 -2.67 -9.99 12.90
C ALA A 119 -3.40 -9.88 11.55
N SER A 120 -4.55 -9.19 11.51
CA SER A 120 -5.33 -8.99 10.27
C SER A 120 -4.62 -8.21 9.18
N LYS A 121 -3.47 -7.59 9.49
CA LYS A 121 -2.63 -6.87 8.53
C LYS A 121 -1.43 -7.69 8.03
N ALA A 122 -1.26 -8.92 8.47
CA ALA A 122 -0.13 -9.76 8.07
C ALA A 122 -0.14 -10.09 6.57
N LEU A 123 -1.30 -10.36 6.00
CA LEU A 123 -1.41 -10.66 4.56
C LEU A 123 -1.06 -9.45 3.66
N PRO A 124 -1.62 -8.24 3.85
CA PRO A 124 -1.16 -7.07 3.12
C PRO A 124 0.31 -6.71 3.42
N LEU A 125 0.80 -6.95 4.64
CA LEU A 125 2.23 -6.78 4.96
C LEU A 125 3.10 -7.73 4.13
N LEU A 126 2.70 -8.99 3.98
CA LEU A 126 3.40 -9.95 3.11
C LEU A 126 3.49 -9.45 1.66
N GLY A 127 2.39 -8.89 1.12
CA GLY A 127 2.39 -8.24 -0.20
C GLY A 127 3.36 -7.07 -0.27
N ALA A 128 3.38 -6.20 0.74
CA ALA A 128 4.30 -5.06 0.81
C ALA A 128 5.78 -5.50 0.86
N LEU A 129 6.08 -6.56 1.60
CA LEU A 129 7.43 -7.15 1.66
C LEU A 129 7.86 -7.73 0.32
N ARG A 130 6.97 -8.47 -0.36
CA ARG A 130 7.21 -9.02 -1.70
C ARG A 130 7.38 -7.93 -2.75
N ALA A 131 6.66 -6.82 -2.60
CA ALA A 131 6.88 -5.62 -3.42
C ALA A 131 8.22 -4.92 -3.13
N GLY A 132 8.92 -5.27 -2.04
CA GLY A 132 10.21 -4.69 -1.65
C GLY A 132 10.14 -3.22 -1.23
N VAL A 133 8.99 -2.76 -0.73
CA VAL A 133 8.79 -1.35 -0.37
C VAL A 133 9.28 -0.99 1.02
N ALA A 134 9.54 -1.95 1.90
CA ALA A 134 10.07 -1.72 3.24
C ALA A 134 11.55 -2.11 3.34
N THR A 135 12.32 -1.32 4.09
CA THR A 135 13.69 -1.66 4.53
C THR A 135 13.74 -2.02 6.01
N ASP A 136 12.83 -1.45 6.79
CA ASP A 136 12.72 -1.62 8.23
C ASP A 136 11.25 -1.91 8.60
N LEU A 137 11.04 -2.75 9.60
CA LEU A 137 9.71 -3.10 10.12
C LEU A 137 9.62 -2.79 11.60
N VAL A 138 8.46 -2.24 12.01
CA VAL A 138 8.02 -2.18 13.40
C VAL A 138 6.69 -2.89 13.48
N LEU A 139 6.64 -4.01 14.18
CA LEU A 139 5.49 -4.88 14.29
C LEU A 139 5.10 -5.07 15.75
N ASP A 140 3.82 -5.26 16.01
CA ASP A 140 3.40 -5.88 17.25
C ASP A 140 3.51 -7.41 17.15
N ASP A 141 3.39 -8.06 18.29
CA ASP A 141 3.50 -9.51 18.43
C ASP A 141 2.48 -10.26 17.54
N GLY A 142 1.24 -9.78 17.49
CA GLY A 142 0.18 -10.39 16.69
C GLY A 142 0.46 -10.34 15.19
N ALA A 143 0.92 -9.20 14.69
CA ALA A 143 1.29 -9.06 13.28
C ALA A 143 2.53 -9.91 12.93
N ALA A 144 3.50 -9.99 13.84
CA ALA A 144 4.73 -10.75 13.62
C ALA A 144 4.46 -12.26 13.57
N HIS A 145 3.70 -12.82 14.51
CA HIS A 145 3.35 -14.25 14.54
C HIS A 145 2.56 -14.64 13.30
N GLU A 146 1.49 -13.92 12.97
CA GLU A 146 0.68 -14.23 11.80
C GLU A 146 1.48 -14.15 10.49
N LEU A 147 2.38 -13.15 10.37
CA LEU A 147 3.27 -13.05 9.22
C LEU A 147 4.18 -14.27 9.09
N LEU A 148 4.79 -14.73 10.19
CA LEU A 148 5.64 -15.92 10.19
C LEU A 148 4.85 -17.18 9.79
N ASP A 149 3.64 -17.35 10.29
CA ASP A 149 2.77 -18.48 9.94
C ASP A 149 2.41 -18.46 8.46
N LEU A 150 2.07 -17.31 7.90
CA LEU A 150 1.82 -17.14 6.47
C LEU A 150 3.05 -17.52 5.63
N VAL A 151 4.24 -17.06 6.01
CA VAL A 151 5.50 -17.37 5.32
C VAL A 151 5.79 -18.87 5.37
N HIS A 152 5.71 -19.50 6.55
CA HIS A 152 5.96 -20.94 6.71
C HIS A 152 4.97 -21.78 5.91
N THR A 153 3.68 -21.46 5.95
CA THR A 153 2.64 -22.19 5.22
C THR A 153 2.84 -22.11 3.70
N ARG A 154 3.30 -20.94 3.20
CA ARG A 154 3.51 -20.71 1.76
C ARG A 154 4.85 -21.26 1.25
N MET A 155 5.84 -21.44 2.14
CA MET A 155 7.16 -22.00 1.81
C MET A 155 7.19 -23.53 1.92
N SER A 156 6.25 -24.16 2.64
CA SER A 156 6.15 -25.63 2.69
C SER A 156 5.70 -26.16 1.33
N PRO A 157 6.48 -27.03 0.66
CA PRO A 157 6.03 -27.64 -0.58
C PRO A 157 4.77 -28.42 -0.28
N ARG A 158 3.72 -28.23 -1.10
CA ARG A 158 2.52 -29.09 -1.05
C ARG A 158 3.01 -30.54 -1.15
N ARG A 159 2.94 -31.28 -0.05
CA ARG A 159 3.08 -32.74 -0.12
C ARG A 159 1.91 -33.23 -0.96
N SER A 160 2.16 -33.52 -2.23
CA SER A 160 1.26 -34.29 -3.05
C SER A 160 1.22 -35.70 -2.44
N TYR A 161 0.17 -35.99 -1.70
CA TYR A 161 -0.18 -37.38 -1.41
C TYR A 161 -0.67 -37.97 -2.74
N ILE A 162 0.17 -38.80 -3.35
CA ILE A 162 -0.21 -39.76 -4.40
C ILE A 162 -1.02 -40.85 -3.76
#